data_916c55c314d4115074d050158d5d4c20
#
_entry.id   916c55c314d4115074d050158d5d4c20
#
_cell.length_a   1.000
_cell.length_b   1.000
_cell.length_c   1.000
_cell.angle_alpha   90.00
_cell.angle_beta   90.00
_cell.angle_gamma   90.00
#
_symmetry.space_group_name_H-M   'P 1'
#
loop_
_entity.id
_entity.type
_entity.pdbx_description
1 polymer ?
#
loop_
_entity_poly.entity_id
_entity_poly.type
_entity_poly.pdbx_seq_one_letter_code
_entity_poly.pdbx_strand_id
1 'polypeptide(L)'
;MSEANKANAVAFHKKAVFEGDVENAFRLYAGGSYRQHNPLIEDGMEGLSKFVANHSDAHGEIKRVFADGDYVILHSQWRGLSDSPRGEAVVDIYRLEDGKVVEHWDVIQPIPETAANKNTMF
;
A
#
# COMPACT_ATOMS: atom_id res chain seq x y z
N MET A 1 -9.32 2.37 17.45
CA MET A 1 -9.85 1.00 17.47
C MET A 1 -9.41 0.27 16.24
N SER A 2 -8.99 -0.97 16.42
CA SER A 2 -8.40 -1.75 15.34
C SER A 2 -9.32 -1.93 14.14
N GLU A 3 -10.60 -2.19 14.34
CA GLU A 3 -11.51 -2.40 13.21
C GLU A 3 -11.79 -1.12 12.43
N ALA A 4 -11.90 0.01 13.10
CA ALA A 4 -12.07 1.30 12.44
C ALA A 4 -10.79 1.68 11.69
N ASN A 5 -9.63 1.47 12.30
CA ASN A 5 -8.34 1.74 11.66
C ASN A 5 -8.15 0.85 10.43
N LYS A 6 -8.51 -0.41 10.55
CA LYS A 6 -8.46 -1.36 9.43
C LYS A 6 -9.29 -0.87 8.25
N ALA A 7 -10.53 -0.47 8.51
CA ALA A 7 -11.42 0.03 7.47
C ALA A 7 -10.87 1.29 6.81
N ASN A 8 -10.34 2.22 7.61
CA ASN A 8 -9.82 3.47 7.09
C ASN A 8 -8.53 3.27 6.26
N ALA A 9 -7.63 2.41 6.73
CA ALA A 9 -6.40 2.12 6.01
C ALA A 9 -6.69 1.42 4.68
N VAL A 10 -7.61 0.46 4.67
CA VAL A 10 -8.01 -0.23 3.43
C VAL A 10 -8.65 0.75 2.46
N ALA A 11 -9.53 1.63 2.95
CA ALA A 11 -10.18 2.63 2.11
C ALA A 11 -9.17 3.61 1.52
N PHE A 12 -8.21 4.06 2.33
CA PHE A 12 -7.13 4.92 1.87
C PHE A 12 -6.33 4.22 0.77
N HIS A 13 -5.92 2.99 1.03
CA HIS A 13 -5.08 2.22 0.10
C HIS A 13 -5.79 2.02 -1.25
N LYS A 14 -7.03 1.57 -1.21
CA LYS A 14 -7.80 1.34 -2.44
C LYS A 14 -7.95 2.62 -3.24
N LYS A 15 -8.31 3.71 -2.58
CA LYS A 15 -8.55 4.96 -3.27
C LYS A 15 -7.28 5.55 -3.84
N ALA A 16 -6.21 5.55 -3.05
CA ALA A 16 -4.94 6.16 -3.45
C ALA A 16 -4.23 5.35 -4.53
N VAL A 17 -4.04 4.04 -4.30
CA VAL A 17 -3.13 3.27 -5.15
C VAL A 17 -3.84 2.34 -6.12
N PHE A 18 -5.05 1.86 -5.83
CA PHE A 18 -5.79 1.06 -6.81
C PHE A 18 -6.56 1.93 -7.77
N GLU A 19 -7.24 2.98 -7.27
CA GLU A 19 -8.01 3.90 -8.11
C GLU A 19 -7.16 5.03 -8.67
N GLY A 20 -6.03 5.33 -8.04
CA GLY A 20 -5.17 6.43 -8.45
C GLY A 20 -5.65 7.81 -8.02
N ASP A 21 -6.64 7.88 -7.13
CA ASP A 21 -7.20 9.14 -6.66
C ASP A 21 -6.55 9.56 -5.34
N VAL A 22 -5.29 9.95 -5.43
CA VAL A 22 -4.46 10.26 -4.26
C VAL A 22 -5.00 11.47 -3.50
N GLU A 23 -5.40 12.51 -4.21
CA GLU A 23 -5.89 13.75 -3.58
C GLU A 23 -7.08 13.48 -2.67
N ASN A 24 -8.09 12.78 -3.16
CA ASN A 24 -9.27 12.48 -2.35
C ASN A 24 -8.98 11.45 -1.26
N ALA A 25 -8.06 10.51 -1.51
CA ALA A 25 -7.65 9.57 -0.48
C ALA A 25 -7.05 10.31 0.72
N PHE A 26 -6.17 11.27 0.47
CA PHE A 26 -5.59 12.07 1.55
C PHE A 26 -6.63 12.93 2.25
N ARG A 27 -7.50 13.58 1.48
CA ARG A 27 -8.55 14.43 2.05
C ARG A 27 -9.48 13.66 2.99
N LEU A 28 -9.82 12.44 2.63
CA LEU A 28 -10.78 11.64 3.39
C LEU A 28 -10.16 10.84 4.53
N TYR A 29 -8.95 10.33 4.33
CA TYR A 29 -8.40 9.29 5.22
C TYR A 29 -7.02 9.59 5.80
N ALA A 30 -6.31 10.62 5.33
CA ALA A 30 -4.98 10.94 5.86
C ALA A 30 -5.04 12.03 6.91
N GLY A 31 -4.04 12.04 7.80
CA GLY A 31 -3.88 13.06 8.81
C GLY A 31 -3.09 14.25 8.30
N GLY A 32 -2.63 15.11 9.22
CA GLY A 32 -1.90 16.33 8.88
C GLY A 32 -0.49 16.10 8.38
N SER A 33 0.08 14.94 8.62
CA SER A 33 1.39 14.57 8.11
C SER A 33 1.31 13.15 7.57
N TYR A 34 2.22 12.83 6.66
CA TYR A 34 2.28 11.49 6.10
C TYR A 34 3.75 11.18 5.82
N ARG A 35 4.32 10.33 6.66
CA ARG A 35 5.74 9.94 6.56
C ARG A 35 5.85 8.67 5.72
N GLN A 36 6.73 8.71 4.73
CA GLN A 36 6.92 7.61 3.79
C GLN A 36 8.26 6.92 4.03
N HIS A 37 8.22 5.60 4.19
CA HIS A 37 9.44 4.79 4.37
C HIS A 37 9.85 3.99 3.13
N ASN A 38 9.07 4.03 2.06
CA ASN A 38 9.51 3.47 0.78
C ASN A 38 10.57 4.41 0.21
N PRO A 39 11.82 3.93 0.00
CA PRO A 39 12.91 4.82 -0.39
C PRO A 39 12.77 5.43 -1.77
N LEU A 40 11.82 4.97 -2.57
CA LEU A 40 11.58 5.50 -3.90
C LEU A 40 10.46 6.54 -3.94
N ILE A 41 9.83 6.84 -2.80
CA ILE A 41 8.67 7.73 -2.72
C ILE A 41 8.95 8.83 -1.69
N GLU A 42 8.82 10.08 -2.08
CA GLU A 42 8.95 11.20 -1.16
C GLU A 42 7.76 11.27 -0.19
N ASP A 43 7.93 11.97 0.92
CA ASP A 43 6.88 12.15 1.91
C ASP A 43 5.66 12.86 1.33
N GLY A 44 4.51 12.62 1.94
CA GLY A 44 3.29 13.35 1.70
C GLY A 44 2.54 12.96 0.45
N MET A 45 1.48 13.72 0.20
CA MET A 45 0.59 13.48 -0.93
C MET A 45 1.31 13.59 -2.28
N GLU A 46 2.20 14.57 -2.39
CA GLU A 46 2.90 14.83 -3.65
C GLU A 46 3.80 13.66 -4.06
N GLY A 47 4.52 13.09 -3.09
CA GLY A 47 5.37 11.92 -3.35
C GLY A 47 4.56 10.73 -3.84
N LEU A 48 3.45 10.43 -3.16
CA LEU A 48 2.60 9.32 -3.55
C LEU A 48 1.93 9.57 -4.91
N SER A 49 1.54 10.81 -5.19
CA SER A 49 0.96 11.16 -6.48
C SER A 49 1.92 10.90 -7.63
N LYS A 50 3.19 11.24 -7.46
CA LYS A 50 4.22 10.97 -8.47
C LYS A 50 4.42 9.49 -8.69
N PHE A 51 4.48 8.72 -7.61
CA PHE A 51 4.64 7.27 -7.71
C PHE A 51 3.48 6.64 -8.47
N VAL A 52 2.26 6.99 -8.12
CA VAL A 52 1.06 6.46 -8.78
C VAL A 52 1.03 6.84 -10.25
N ALA A 53 1.38 8.08 -10.58
CA ALA A 53 1.43 8.54 -11.97
C ALA A 53 2.47 7.76 -12.79
N ASN A 54 3.61 7.43 -12.17
CA ASN A 54 4.67 6.66 -12.84
C ASN A 54 4.34 5.17 -12.97
N HIS A 55 3.31 4.70 -12.28
CA HIS A 55 2.89 3.30 -12.31
C HIS A 55 1.40 3.19 -12.64
N SER A 56 0.92 4.02 -13.56
CA SER A 56 -0.50 4.11 -13.87
C SER A 56 -1.12 2.82 -14.38
N ASP A 57 -0.31 1.91 -14.96
CA ASP A 57 -0.78 0.62 -15.42
C ASP A 57 -0.68 -0.48 -14.35
N ALA A 58 -0.12 -0.15 -13.20
CA ALA A 58 -0.01 -1.12 -12.12
C ALA A 58 -1.38 -1.39 -11.50
N HIS A 59 -1.59 -2.62 -11.07
CA HIS A 59 -2.83 -2.99 -10.39
C HIS A 59 -2.56 -4.07 -9.36
N GLY A 60 -3.38 -4.10 -8.33
CA GLY A 60 -3.18 -5.01 -7.23
C GLY A 60 -4.47 -5.54 -6.64
N GLU A 61 -4.32 -6.55 -5.80
CA GLU A 61 -5.41 -7.19 -5.08
C GLU A 61 -4.96 -7.47 -3.66
N ILE A 62 -5.75 -7.05 -2.67
CA ILE A 62 -5.46 -7.34 -1.27
C ILE A 62 -5.83 -8.79 -0.98
N LYS A 63 -4.87 -9.56 -0.47
CA LYS A 63 -5.09 -10.97 -0.12
C LYS A 63 -5.51 -11.13 1.34
N ARG A 64 -4.93 -10.34 2.24
CA ARG A 64 -5.29 -10.36 3.66
C ARG A 64 -4.92 -9.08 4.36
N VAL A 65 -5.66 -8.76 5.43
CA VAL A 65 -5.46 -7.54 6.21
C VAL A 65 -5.44 -7.92 7.67
N PHE A 66 -4.50 -7.34 8.41
CA PHE A 66 -4.40 -7.50 9.86
C PHE A 66 -4.34 -6.12 10.51
N ALA A 67 -4.88 -6.00 11.70
CA ALA A 67 -4.80 -4.76 12.46
C ALA A 67 -4.42 -5.05 13.90
N ASP A 68 -3.56 -4.21 14.45
CA ASP A 68 -3.14 -4.29 15.85
C ASP A 68 -2.91 -2.87 16.34
N GLY A 69 -3.82 -2.36 17.18
CA GLY A 69 -3.75 -1.00 17.70
C GLY A 69 -3.80 0.01 16.57
N ASP A 70 -2.76 0.83 16.51
CA ASP A 70 -2.66 1.91 15.52
C ASP A 70 -2.10 1.45 14.18
N TYR A 71 -1.76 0.17 14.05
CA TYR A 71 -1.12 -0.35 12.84
C TYR A 71 -2.05 -1.26 12.07
N VAL A 72 -1.99 -1.14 10.75
CA VAL A 72 -2.74 -2.00 9.82
C VAL A 72 -1.76 -2.55 8.79
N ILE A 73 -1.81 -3.87 8.57
CA ILE A 73 -0.89 -4.57 7.67
C ILE A 73 -1.69 -5.20 6.55
N LEU A 74 -1.30 -4.92 5.31
CA LEU A 74 -1.92 -5.48 4.11
C LEU A 74 -0.90 -6.35 3.37
N HIS A 75 -1.33 -7.55 2.98
CA HIS A 75 -0.56 -8.44 2.12
C HIS A 75 -1.28 -8.51 0.79
N SER A 76 -0.60 -8.11 -0.29
CA SER A 76 -1.24 -7.90 -1.60
C SER A 76 -0.42 -8.50 -2.73
N GLN A 77 -1.11 -8.82 -3.80
CA GLN A 77 -0.52 -9.21 -5.07
C GLN A 77 -0.62 -8.03 -6.03
N TRP A 78 0.47 -7.68 -6.67
CA TRP A 78 0.54 -6.58 -7.63
C TRP A 78 1.10 -7.04 -8.95
N ARG A 79 0.82 -6.27 -10.00
CA ARG A 79 1.47 -6.36 -11.30
C ARG A 79 1.78 -4.95 -11.76
N GLY A 80 2.98 -4.78 -12.34
CA GLY A 80 3.34 -3.49 -12.92
C GLY A 80 4.19 -2.59 -12.05
N LEU A 81 4.59 -3.05 -10.86
CA LEU A 81 5.50 -2.28 -10.01
C LEU A 81 6.97 -2.52 -10.36
N SER A 82 7.26 -3.59 -11.08
CA SER A 82 8.60 -3.97 -11.50
C SER A 82 8.53 -4.60 -12.88
N ASP A 83 9.68 -5.06 -13.39
CA ASP A 83 9.74 -5.75 -14.68
C ASP A 83 9.41 -7.24 -14.57
N SER A 84 9.08 -7.73 -13.39
CA SER A 84 8.74 -9.14 -13.22
C SER A 84 7.46 -9.48 -13.97
N PRO A 85 7.48 -10.47 -14.90
CA PRO A 85 6.27 -10.86 -15.62
C PRO A 85 5.24 -11.54 -14.72
N ARG A 86 5.64 -11.98 -13.53
CA ARG A 86 4.74 -12.60 -12.55
C ARG A 86 4.19 -11.62 -11.54
N GLY A 87 4.64 -10.35 -11.57
CA GLY A 87 4.20 -9.33 -10.66
C GLY A 87 5.01 -9.29 -9.38
N GLU A 88 4.39 -8.81 -8.31
CA GLU A 88 5.07 -8.56 -7.04
C GLU A 88 4.21 -9.01 -5.87
N ALA A 89 4.89 -9.47 -4.81
CA ALA A 89 4.29 -9.65 -3.50
C ALA A 89 4.62 -8.42 -2.68
N VAL A 90 3.61 -7.80 -2.08
CA VAL A 90 3.77 -6.54 -1.36
C VAL A 90 3.18 -6.66 0.04
N VAL A 91 3.93 -6.17 1.03
CA VAL A 91 3.40 -5.98 2.38
C VAL A 91 3.44 -4.48 2.66
N ASP A 92 2.29 -3.90 2.95
CA ASP A 92 2.15 -2.50 3.34
C ASP A 92 1.83 -2.43 4.82
N ILE A 93 2.44 -1.49 5.52
CA ILE A 93 2.14 -1.20 6.91
C ILE A 93 1.73 0.26 7.00
N TYR A 94 0.58 0.52 7.58
CA TYR A 94 0.10 1.87 7.85
C TYR A 94 0.02 2.09 9.35
N ARG A 95 0.41 3.29 9.79
CA ARG A 95 0.15 3.73 11.17
C ARG A 95 -0.89 4.85 11.10
N LEU A 96 -1.85 4.81 12.03
CA LEU A 96 -2.92 5.79 12.07
C LEU A 96 -2.91 6.53 13.41
N GLU A 97 -3.33 7.80 13.37
CA GLU A 97 -3.58 8.61 14.55
C GLU A 97 -5.00 9.16 14.41
N ASP A 98 -5.82 8.96 15.45
CA ASP A 98 -7.23 9.39 15.45
C ASP A 98 -7.97 8.92 14.20
N GLY A 99 -7.68 7.70 13.75
CA GLY A 99 -8.34 7.09 12.60
C GLY A 99 -7.81 7.57 11.26
N LYS A 100 -6.75 8.39 11.22
CA LYS A 100 -6.19 8.92 9.98
C LYS A 100 -4.82 8.33 9.72
N VAL A 101 -4.54 8.02 8.46
CA VAL A 101 -3.24 7.48 8.04
C VAL A 101 -2.18 8.57 8.13
N VAL A 102 -1.09 8.31 8.85
CA VAL A 102 -0.01 9.27 9.05
C VAL A 102 1.37 8.75 8.70
N GLU A 103 1.49 7.44 8.45
CA GLU A 103 2.80 6.86 8.18
C GLU A 103 2.65 5.55 7.43
N HIS A 104 3.59 5.26 6.52
CA HIS A 104 3.53 4.09 5.65
C HIS A 104 4.91 3.48 5.45
N TRP A 105 4.95 2.17 5.56
CA TRP A 105 6.10 1.33 5.18
C TRP A 105 5.62 0.30 4.16
N ASP A 106 6.51 -0.14 3.31
CA ASP A 106 6.22 -1.32 2.49
C ASP A 106 7.47 -2.14 2.18
N VAL A 107 7.23 -3.36 1.78
CA VAL A 107 8.25 -4.25 1.23
C VAL A 107 7.69 -4.83 -0.04
N ILE A 108 8.39 -4.64 -1.14
CA ILE A 108 7.97 -5.08 -2.47
C ILE A 108 8.98 -6.11 -2.96
N GLN A 109 8.50 -7.33 -3.23
CA GLN A 109 9.35 -8.38 -3.78
C GLN A 109 8.84 -8.81 -5.13
N PRO A 110 9.63 -8.62 -6.21
CA PRO A 110 9.29 -9.20 -7.50
C PRO A 110 9.21 -10.72 -7.39
N ILE A 111 8.18 -11.31 -7.99
CA ILE A 111 7.97 -12.76 -7.92
C ILE A 111 8.95 -13.43 -8.89
N PRO A 112 9.78 -14.37 -8.41
CA PRO A 112 10.76 -15.03 -9.28
C PRO A 112 10.08 -16.00 -10.24
N GLU A 113 10.78 -16.31 -11.34
CA GLU A 113 10.25 -17.26 -12.33
C GLU A 113 10.24 -18.69 -11.81
N THR A 114 11.14 -19.01 -10.89
CA THR A 114 11.24 -20.34 -10.30
C THR A 114 11.20 -20.25 -8.79
N ALA A 115 10.66 -21.29 -8.17
CA ALA A 115 10.55 -21.35 -6.72
C ALA A 115 11.03 -22.72 -6.22
N ALA A 116 11.51 -22.75 -4.99
CA ALA A 116 11.97 -23.98 -4.35
C ALA A 116 10.83 -24.88 -3.91
N ASN A 117 9.59 -24.36 -3.90
CA ASN A 117 8.41 -25.10 -3.49
C ASN A 117 7.25 -24.81 -4.46
N LYS A 118 6.10 -25.41 -4.20
CA LYS A 118 4.90 -25.28 -5.05
C LYS A 118 3.87 -24.31 -4.49
N ASN A 119 4.21 -23.57 -3.45
CA ASN A 119 3.29 -22.65 -2.80
C ASN A 119 3.41 -21.28 -3.46
N THR A 120 2.31 -20.53 -3.50
CA THR A 120 2.35 -19.16 -3.96
C THR A 120 2.90 -18.28 -2.83
N MET A 121 3.21 -17.02 -3.16
CA MET A 121 3.62 -16.04 -2.16
C MET A 121 2.40 -15.42 -1.45
N PHE A 122 1.23 -15.94 -1.71
CA PHE A 122 -0.03 -15.39 -1.17
C PHE A 122 -0.88 -16.43 -0.40
#